data_0b4d6ae8be40662a409f185fa92d49ad
#
_entry.id   0b4d6ae8be40662a409f185fa92d49ad
#
_cell.length_a   1.000
_cell.length_b   1.000
_cell.length_c   1.000
_cell.angle_alpha   90.00
_cell.angle_beta   90.00
_cell.angle_gamma   90.00
#
_symmetry.space_group_name_H-M   'P 1'
#
loop_
_entity.id
_entity.type
_entity.pdbx_description
1 polymer ?
#
loop_
_entity_poly.entity_id
_entity_poly.type
_entity_poly.pdbx_seq_one_letter_code
_entity_poly.pdbx_strand_id
1 'polypeptide(L)'
;MRENVYWFFVCQNITKSHKCDILVLDFKNYGRNNMDFEEVIKNRYSCKKYSDKKVEKEKLDKILEAGRLAPTAKNLQEHHIYVIQSEKNLKKVDEVTPCRYGASTVLLVTFDKTNVFTYPGDRRDSGIEDASIVATHLMLAAKNQGLESCWINFLDPDITHKKFRLPAKEEVLMMLYIGYPAEDSEINPLHDKRKDLSETVTFI
;
A
#
# COMPACT_ATOMS: atom_id res chain seq x y z
N MET A 1 27.33 16.00 26.43
CA MET A 1 26.47 15.16 25.58
C MET A 1 25.10 15.13 26.23
N ARG A 2 24.14 15.85 25.68
CA ARG A 2 22.80 15.97 26.27
C ARG A 2 21.86 15.14 25.40
N GLU A 3 21.26 14.12 26.01
CA GLU A 3 20.22 13.33 25.40
C GLU A 3 18.90 14.13 25.39
N ASN A 4 18.39 14.44 24.19
CA ASN A 4 17.08 15.06 24.05
C ASN A 4 16.00 13.96 24.06
N VAL A 5 15.34 13.81 25.19
CA VAL A 5 14.13 13.00 25.34
C VAL A 5 12.93 13.93 25.16
N TYR A 6 12.22 13.81 24.02
CA TYR A 6 10.95 14.51 23.84
C TYR A 6 9.81 13.68 24.44
N TRP A 7 9.23 14.18 25.53
CA TRP A 7 7.99 13.68 26.10
C TRP A 7 6.80 14.42 25.47
N PHE A 8 5.96 13.70 24.74
CA PHE A 8 4.65 14.21 24.41
C PHE A 8 3.64 13.76 25.47
N PHE A 9 3.06 14.72 26.17
CA PHE A 9 1.92 14.50 27.04
C PHE A 9 0.67 14.30 26.20
N VAL A 10 0.00 13.16 26.31
CA VAL A 10 -1.36 12.97 25.87
C VAL A 10 -2.26 12.79 27.08
N CYS A 11 -3.26 13.61 27.06
CA CYS A 11 -4.34 13.91 27.95
C CYS A 11 -4.89 12.76 28.80
N GLN A 12 -5.04 13.04 30.09
CA GLN A 12 -5.81 12.25 31.06
C GLN A 12 -7.31 12.32 30.73
N ASN A 13 -7.93 11.16 30.58
CA ASN A 13 -9.25 10.78 31.05
C ASN A 13 -9.68 9.46 30.40
N ILE A 14 -9.27 8.33 30.99
CA ILE A 14 -9.91 7.04 30.69
C ILE A 14 -10.09 6.28 32.00
N THR A 15 -11.35 6.08 32.32
CA THR A 15 -11.85 5.16 33.35
C THR A 15 -11.52 3.71 33.01
N LYS A 16 -11.10 3.00 34.01
CA LYS A 16 -10.82 1.57 34.20
C LYS A 16 -11.28 0.55 33.13
N SER A 17 -10.32 -0.34 32.85
CA SER A 17 -10.40 -1.69 32.28
C SER A 17 -10.37 -1.78 30.73
N HIS A 18 -9.17 -1.96 30.21
CA HIS A 18 -8.72 -3.02 29.30
C HIS A 18 -7.23 -2.79 29.07
N LYS A 19 -6.40 -3.80 29.31
CA LYS A 19 -4.96 -3.76 28.96
C LYS A 19 -4.86 -3.55 27.46
N CYS A 20 -4.46 -2.36 27.08
CA CYS A 20 -4.01 -2.07 25.73
C CYS A 20 -2.52 -2.41 25.70
N ASP A 21 -2.14 -3.51 25.09
CA ASP A 21 -0.75 -3.80 24.78
C ASP A 21 -0.31 -2.79 23.71
N ILE A 22 0.30 -1.69 24.18
CA ILE A 22 0.93 -0.73 23.28
C ILE A 22 2.16 -1.43 22.72
N LEU A 23 2.09 -1.81 21.44
CA LEU A 23 3.25 -2.26 20.68
C LEU A 23 4.21 -1.05 20.56
N VAL A 24 5.15 -0.93 21.51
CA VAL A 24 6.24 0.02 21.38
C VAL A 24 7.19 -0.54 20.32
N LEU A 25 7.03 -0.09 19.08
CA LEU A 25 7.99 -0.37 18.03
C LEU A 25 9.31 0.34 18.38
N ASP A 26 10.31 -0.45 18.72
CA ASP A 26 11.66 0.04 18.98
C ASP A 26 12.32 0.48 17.68
N PHE A 27 12.27 1.78 17.40
CA PHE A 27 12.86 2.40 16.21
C PHE A 27 14.40 2.26 16.14
N LYS A 28 15.06 1.77 17.19
CA LYS A 28 16.52 1.58 17.22
C LYS A 28 17.02 0.44 16.32
N ASN A 29 16.14 -0.45 15.86
CA ASN A 29 16.48 -1.55 14.96
C ASN A 29 16.04 -1.35 13.52
N TYR A 30 15.73 -0.13 13.10
CA TYR A 30 15.53 0.24 11.69
C TYR A 30 16.91 0.31 11.01
N GLY A 31 17.66 -0.79 11.04
CA GLY A 31 19.05 -0.79 10.66
C GLY A 31 19.41 -1.74 9.55
N ARG A 32 20.12 -1.21 8.59
CA ARG A 32 21.24 -1.77 7.81
C ARG A 32 20.97 -2.57 6.53
N ASN A 33 19.72 -2.79 6.11
CA ASN A 33 19.45 -3.38 4.79
C ASN A 33 18.38 -2.63 3.99
N ASN A 34 18.10 -1.37 4.33
CA ASN A 34 17.19 -0.54 3.56
C ASN A 34 17.94 0.06 2.37
N MET A 35 17.34 -0.02 1.17
CA MET A 35 17.83 0.71 0.01
C MET A 35 17.71 2.21 0.27
N ASP A 36 18.59 3.00 -0.34
CA ASP A 36 18.37 4.44 -0.41
C ASP A 36 17.06 4.74 -1.16
N PHE A 37 16.42 5.86 -0.81
CA PHE A 37 15.13 6.22 -1.41
C PHE A 37 15.20 6.31 -2.94
N GLU A 38 16.28 6.90 -3.47
CA GLU A 38 16.49 6.99 -4.92
C GLU A 38 16.63 5.61 -5.56
N GLU A 39 17.30 4.68 -4.90
CA GLU A 39 17.40 3.29 -5.36
C GLU A 39 16.04 2.58 -5.35
N VAL A 40 15.20 2.82 -4.33
CA VAL A 40 13.85 2.26 -4.24
C VAL A 40 13.00 2.70 -5.43
N ILE A 41 12.93 4.02 -5.70
CA ILE A 41 12.10 4.54 -6.79
C ILE A 41 12.63 4.15 -8.17
N LYS A 42 13.94 4.06 -8.33
CA LYS A 42 14.60 3.69 -9.59
C LYS A 42 14.44 2.20 -9.91
N ASN A 43 14.61 1.35 -8.90
CA ASN A 43 14.67 -0.10 -9.10
C ASN A 43 13.30 -0.79 -8.93
N ARG A 44 12.26 -0.10 -8.47
CA ARG A 44 10.91 -0.64 -8.41
C ARG A 44 10.36 -0.86 -9.83
N TYR A 45 9.87 -2.04 -10.12
CA TYR A 45 9.20 -2.34 -11.38
C TYR A 45 7.89 -3.11 -11.16
N SER A 46 7.03 -3.17 -12.18
CA SER A 46 5.79 -3.94 -12.17
C SER A 46 6.10 -5.40 -12.48
N CYS A 47 6.22 -6.22 -11.45
CA CYS A 47 6.50 -7.65 -11.56
C CYS A 47 5.28 -8.40 -12.09
N LYS A 48 5.47 -9.18 -13.14
CA LYS A 48 4.40 -9.99 -13.77
C LYS A 48 4.66 -11.49 -13.72
N LYS A 49 5.57 -11.93 -12.83
CA LYS A 49 5.81 -13.33 -12.56
C LYS A 49 6.43 -13.49 -11.17
N TYR A 50 5.70 -14.13 -10.29
CA TYR A 50 6.11 -14.30 -8.89
C TYR A 50 6.49 -15.75 -8.63
N SER A 51 7.41 -15.96 -7.69
CA SER A 51 7.75 -17.27 -7.13
C SER A 51 6.72 -17.69 -6.07
N ASP A 52 6.72 -18.96 -5.71
CA ASP A 52 5.85 -19.50 -4.65
C ASP A 52 6.29 -19.10 -3.23
N LYS A 53 7.42 -18.40 -3.10
CA LYS A 53 7.94 -17.98 -1.80
C LYS A 53 6.96 -16.99 -1.16
N LYS A 54 6.51 -17.32 0.04
CA LYS A 54 5.59 -16.48 0.81
C LYS A 54 6.30 -15.25 1.35
N VAL A 55 5.56 -14.15 1.42
CA VAL A 55 6.01 -12.92 2.08
C VAL A 55 6.00 -13.14 3.59
N GLU A 56 7.12 -12.87 4.23
CA GLU A 56 7.29 -12.98 5.69
C GLU A 56 6.43 -11.93 6.40
N LYS A 57 5.87 -12.32 7.56
CA LYS A 57 4.98 -11.46 8.33
C LYS A 57 5.65 -10.12 8.68
N GLU A 58 6.91 -10.16 9.10
CA GLU A 58 7.67 -8.97 9.52
C GLU A 58 7.86 -7.97 8.37
N LYS A 59 8.03 -8.46 7.14
CA LYS A 59 8.09 -7.60 5.94
C LYS A 59 6.73 -7.01 5.63
N LEU A 60 5.70 -7.84 5.68
CA LEU A 60 4.32 -7.39 5.45
C LEU A 60 3.90 -6.33 6.46
N ASP A 61 4.20 -6.51 7.74
CA ASP A 61 3.90 -5.55 8.80
C ASP A 61 4.57 -4.18 8.53
N LYS A 62 5.84 -4.17 8.08
CA LYS A 62 6.55 -2.94 7.69
C LYS A 62 5.92 -2.25 6.48
N ILE A 63 5.45 -3.03 5.51
CA ILE A 63 4.77 -2.52 4.33
C ILE A 63 3.44 -1.87 4.73
N LEU A 64 2.64 -2.55 5.55
CA LEU A 64 1.37 -2.04 6.03
C LEU A 64 1.55 -0.78 6.89
N GLU A 65 2.60 -0.73 7.72
CA GLU A 65 2.96 0.46 8.50
C GLU A 65 3.31 1.66 7.61
N ALA A 66 4.02 1.45 6.51
CA ALA A 66 4.29 2.52 5.54
C ALA A 66 2.99 3.08 4.92
N GLY A 67 2.01 2.22 4.63
CA GLY A 67 0.68 2.65 4.19
C GLY A 67 -0.05 3.46 5.27
N ARG A 68 0.02 3.03 6.54
CA ARG A 68 -0.57 3.75 7.68
C ARG A 68 0.02 5.15 7.89
N LEU A 69 1.29 5.35 7.55
CA LEU A 69 1.99 6.63 7.66
C LEU A 69 1.78 7.55 6.46
N ALA A 70 1.10 7.10 5.42
CA ALA A 70 0.82 7.91 4.25
C ALA A 70 -0.10 9.10 4.60
N PRO A 71 0.12 10.29 4.01
CA PRO A 71 -0.76 11.43 4.21
C PRO A 71 -2.09 11.22 3.49
N THR A 72 -3.16 11.72 4.08
CA THR A 72 -4.50 11.82 3.48
C THR A 72 -5.08 13.21 3.70
N ALA A 73 -6.03 13.62 2.88
CA ALA A 73 -6.69 14.91 3.02
C ALA A 73 -7.30 15.05 4.42
N LYS A 74 -6.95 16.14 5.13
CA LYS A 74 -7.36 16.38 6.54
C LYS A 74 -7.05 15.21 7.50
N ASN A 75 -6.15 14.30 7.10
CA ASN A 75 -5.82 13.09 7.86
C ASN A 75 -7.06 12.21 8.15
N LEU A 76 -7.97 12.11 7.18
CA LEU A 76 -9.22 11.35 7.34
C LEU A 76 -8.98 9.84 7.38
N GLN A 77 -7.89 9.35 6.77
CA GLN A 77 -7.47 7.95 6.80
C GLN A 77 -8.58 6.98 6.38
N GLU A 78 -9.33 7.36 5.36
CA GLU A 78 -10.52 6.66 4.85
C GLU A 78 -10.19 5.37 4.09
N HIS A 79 -8.90 5.11 3.81
CA HIS A 79 -8.45 3.91 3.15
C HIS A 79 -8.64 2.66 4.02
N HIS A 80 -8.90 1.53 3.36
CA HIS A 80 -8.90 0.21 3.99
C HIS A 80 -8.12 -0.78 3.12
N ILE A 81 -7.36 -1.66 3.77
CA ILE A 81 -6.49 -2.63 3.10
C ILE A 81 -6.87 -4.03 3.52
N TYR A 82 -7.34 -4.84 2.57
CA TYR A 82 -7.60 -6.25 2.78
C TYR A 82 -6.39 -7.07 2.35
N VAL A 83 -5.75 -7.75 3.29
CA VAL A 83 -4.62 -8.65 3.02
C VAL A 83 -5.15 -10.03 2.63
N ILE A 84 -4.90 -10.44 1.39
CA ILE A 84 -5.36 -11.70 0.82
C ILE A 84 -4.17 -12.62 0.60
N GLN A 85 -4.11 -13.72 1.39
CA GLN A 85 -3.03 -14.71 1.33
C GLN A 85 -3.55 -16.16 1.34
N SER A 86 -4.82 -16.38 1.76
CA SER A 86 -5.37 -17.73 1.77
C SER A 86 -5.70 -18.19 0.34
N GLU A 87 -5.41 -19.45 0.01
CA GLU A 87 -5.71 -20.02 -1.32
C GLU A 87 -7.16 -19.84 -1.73
N LYS A 88 -8.10 -20.00 -0.77
CA LYS A 88 -9.52 -19.79 -1.00
C LYS A 88 -9.82 -18.38 -1.51
N ASN A 89 -9.17 -17.35 -0.94
CA ASN A 89 -9.39 -15.97 -1.32
C ASN A 89 -8.54 -15.56 -2.53
N LEU A 90 -7.35 -16.16 -2.73
CA LEU A 90 -6.56 -15.99 -3.95
C LEU A 90 -7.31 -16.51 -5.18
N LYS A 91 -8.06 -17.63 -5.06
CA LYS A 91 -8.96 -18.09 -6.13
C LYS A 91 -10.04 -17.06 -6.47
N LYS A 92 -10.54 -16.30 -5.50
CA LYS A 92 -11.49 -15.21 -5.80
C LYS A 92 -10.82 -14.06 -6.56
N VAL A 93 -9.53 -13.80 -6.29
CA VAL A 93 -8.75 -12.83 -7.08
C VAL A 93 -8.67 -13.31 -8.54
N ASP A 94 -8.36 -14.60 -8.77
CA ASP A 94 -8.29 -15.17 -10.12
C ASP A 94 -9.64 -15.13 -10.87
N GLU A 95 -10.76 -15.07 -10.15
CA GLU A 95 -12.09 -14.94 -10.73
C GLU A 95 -12.45 -13.49 -11.15
N VAL A 96 -11.81 -12.48 -10.56
CA VAL A 96 -12.09 -11.05 -10.85
C VAL A 96 -11.03 -10.40 -11.74
N THR A 97 -9.87 -11.02 -11.89
CA THR A 97 -8.81 -10.56 -12.81
C THR A 97 -7.90 -11.69 -13.24
N PRO A 98 -7.47 -11.74 -14.52
CA PRO A 98 -6.50 -12.74 -14.99
C PRO A 98 -5.04 -12.37 -14.62
N CYS A 99 -4.83 -11.24 -13.95
CA CYS A 99 -3.51 -10.61 -13.81
C CYS A 99 -2.80 -10.91 -12.48
N ARG A 100 -3.13 -12.00 -11.74
CA ARG A 100 -2.47 -12.28 -10.46
C ARG A 100 -0.99 -12.70 -10.60
N TYR A 101 -0.59 -13.23 -11.75
CA TYR A 101 0.81 -13.53 -12.06
C TYR A 101 1.51 -14.47 -11.05
N GLY A 102 0.75 -15.29 -10.33
CA GLY A 102 1.29 -16.18 -9.29
C GLY A 102 1.53 -15.52 -7.92
N ALA A 103 1.22 -14.23 -7.74
CA ALA A 103 1.43 -13.56 -6.46
C ALA A 103 0.72 -14.28 -5.31
N SER A 104 1.46 -14.54 -4.22
CA SER A 104 0.97 -15.19 -3.01
C SER A 104 0.38 -14.21 -1.99
N THR A 105 0.60 -12.91 -2.17
CA THR A 105 0.07 -11.84 -1.32
C THR A 105 -0.54 -10.75 -2.18
N VAL A 106 -1.80 -10.43 -1.92
CA VAL A 106 -2.55 -9.38 -2.61
C VAL A 106 -3.10 -8.43 -1.58
N LEU A 107 -2.85 -7.14 -1.75
CA LEU A 107 -3.47 -6.08 -0.98
C LEU A 107 -4.60 -5.49 -1.83
N LEU A 108 -5.85 -5.73 -1.46
CA LEU A 108 -6.99 -5.06 -2.07
C LEU A 108 -7.17 -3.74 -1.33
N VAL A 109 -7.01 -2.64 -2.05
CA VAL A 109 -7.10 -1.28 -1.51
C VAL A 109 -8.47 -0.71 -1.83
N THR A 110 -9.16 -0.25 -0.79
CA THR A 110 -10.47 0.39 -0.85
C THR A 110 -10.43 1.71 -0.07
N PHE A 111 -11.48 2.50 -0.18
CA PHE A 111 -11.68 3.69 0.66
C PHE A 111 -13.17 3.86 1.02
N ASP A 112 -13.43 4.46 2.17
CA ASP A 112 -14.78 4.81 2.63
C ASP A 112 -15.24 6.08 1.92
N LYS A 113 -16.06 5.92 0.87
CA LYS A 113 -16.60 7.04 0.08
C LYS A 113 -17.51 8.00 0.86
N THR A 114 -17.88 7.66 2.09
CA THR A 114 -18.69 8.52 2.97
C THR A 114 -17.85 9.39 3.89
N ASN A 115 -16.52 9.17 3.95
CA ASN A 115 -15.59 9.90 4.81
C ASN A 115 -14.43 10.52 4.02
N VAL A 116 -14.69 11.01 2.84
CA VAL A 116 -13.71 11.66 1.96
C VAL A 116 -13.77 13.18 2.08
N PHE A 117 -12.67 13.85 1.75
CA PHE A 117 -12.68 15.31 1.61
C PHE A 117 -13.26 15.71 0.26
N THR A 118 -14.33 16.49 0.28
CA THR A 118 -14.92 17.07 -0.93
C THR A 118 -14.20 18.38 -1.28
N TYR A 119 -13.76 18.51 -2.51
CA TYR A 119 -13.09 19.70 -3.00
C TYR A 119 -14.08 20.88 -3.15
N PRO A 120 -13.61 22.13 -3.01
CA PRO A 120 -14.44 23.28 -3.31
C PRO A 120 -15.05 23.19 -4.71
N GLY A 121 -16.37 23.38 -4.81
CA GLY A 121 -17.14 23.24 -6.06
C GLY A 121 -17.75 21.85 -6.29
N ASP A 122 -17.63 20.92 -5.33
CA ASP A 122 -18.32 19.63 -5.24
C ASP A 122 -18.22 18.71 -6.48
N ARG A 123 -17.17 18.89 -7.29
CA ARG A 123 -17.00 18.13 -8.54
C ARG A 123 -16.18 16.84 -8.37
N ARG A 124 -15.44 16.73 -7.29
CA ARG A 124 -14.59 15.57 -6.96
C ARG A 124 -14.31 15.51 -5.47
N ASP A 125 -13.85 14.37 -5.03
CA ASP A 125 -13.38 14.11 -3.67
C ASP A 125 -11.96 13.55 -3.65
N SER A 126 -11.42 13.35 -2.45
CA SER A 126 -10.04 12.86 -2.24
C SER A 126 -9.91 11.34 -2.23
N GLY A 127 -10.99 10.57 -2.28
CA GLY A 127 -10.95 9.13 -2.00
C GLY A 127 -9.97 8.36 -2.87
N ILE A 128 -10.05 8.52 -4.20
CA ILE A 128 -9.12 7.89 -5.15
C ILE A 128 -7.70 8.43 -4.96
N GLU A 129 -7.55 9.73 -4.73
CA GLU A 129 -6.25 10.40 -4.56
C GLU A 129 -5.55 9.92 -3.31
N ASP A 130 -6.20 9.97 -2.15
CA ASP A 130 -5.67 9.55 -0.86
C ASP A 130 -5.34 8.05 -0.85
N ALA A 131 -6.25 7.20 -1.33
CA ALA A 131 -6.01 5.77 -1.43
C ALA A 131 -4.86 5.43 -2.39
N SER A 132 -4.65 6.23 -3.46
CA SER A 132 -3.50 6.10 -4.37
C SER A 132 -2.18 6.50 -3.71
N ILE A 133 -2.17 7.51 -2.85
CA ILE A 133 -1.00 7.90 -2.06
C ILE A 133 -0.62 6.75 -1.12
N VAL A 134 -1.60 6.20 -0.40
CA VAL A 134 -1.40 5.02 0.47
C VAL A 134 -0.84 3.83 -0.31
N ALA A 135 -1.45 3.48 -1.44
CA ALA A 135 -0.99 2.37 -2.28
C ALA A 135 0.44 2.59 -2.81
N THR A 136 0.82 3.84 -3.10
CA THR A 136 2.19 4.20 -3.50
C THR A 136 3.18 3.95 -2.36
N HIS A 137 2.84 4.33 -1.11
CA HIS A 137 3.68 4.03 0.06
C HIS A 137 3.86 2.53 0.26
N LEU A 138 2.78 1.74 0.15
CA LEU A 138 2.85 0.28 0.22
C LEU A 138 3.77 -0.30 -0.87
N MET A 139 3.65 0.20 -2.11
CA MET A 139 4.45 -0.25 -3.25
C MET A 139 5.94 0.02 -3.07
N LEU A 140 6.31 1.23 -2.64
CA LEU A 140 7.70 1.60 -2.39
C LEU A 140 8.28 0.86 -1.18
N ALA A 141 7.48 0.69 -0.12
CA ALA A 141 7.88 -0.09 1.04
C ALA A 141 8.11 -1.57 0.70
N ALA A 142 7.30 -2.16 -0.20
CA ALA A 142 7.54 -3.52 -0.66
C ALA A 142 8.92 -3.65 -1.31
N LYS A 143 9.28 -2.72 -2.20
CA LYS A 143 10.62 -2.69 -2.81
C LYS A 143 11.72 -2.53 -1.78
N ASN A 144 11.55 -1.64 -0.81
CA ASN A 144 12.52 -1.45 0.28
C ASN A 144 12.70 -2.69 1.16
N GLN A 145 11.70 -3.58 1.23
CA GLN A 145 11.80 -4.88 1.91
C GLN A 145 12.35 -6.00 1.00
N GLY A 146 12.86 -5.68 -0.20
CA GLY A 146 13.40 -6.64 -1.16
C GLY A 146 12.32 -7.50 -1.83
N LEU A 147 11.11 -6.97 -1.96
CA LEU A 147 10.00 -7.57 -2.68
C LEU A 147 9.69 -6.75 -3.92
N GLU A 148 9.04 -7.39 -4.89
CA GLU A 148 8.49 -6.70 -6.04
C GLU A 148 6.98 -6.57 -5.91
N SER A 149 6.42 -5.62 -6.68
CA SER A 149 4.99 -5.36 -6.66
C SER A 149 4.43 -5.13 -8.06
N CYS A 150 3.12 -5.26 -8.19
CA CYS A 150 2.40 -4.86 -9.40
C CYS A 150 1.08 -4.20 -9.03
N TRP A 151 0.86 -3.00 -9.51
CA TRP A 151 -0.40 -2.25 -9.39
C TRP A 151 -1.38 -2.73 -10.45
N ILE A 152 -2.53 -3.25 -10.04
CA ILE A 152 -3.54 -3.83 -10.94
C ILE A 152 -4.85 -3.06 -10.84
N ASN A 153 -5.21 -2.43 -11.96
CA ASN A 153 -6.53 -1.83 -12.20
C ASN A 153 -7.35 -2.65 -13.21
N PHE A 154 -6.80 -3.72 -13.77
CA PHE A 154 -7.52 -4.59 -14.70
C PHE A 154 -8.46 -5.54 -13.95
N LEU A 155 -9.47 -4.96 -13.33
CA LEU A 155 -10.55 -5.60 -12.58
C LEU A 155 -11.81 -4.74 -12.68
N ASP A 156 -12.97 -5.37 -12.51
CA ASP A 156 -14.23 -4.64 -12.33
C ASP A 156 -14.44 -4.35 -10.83
N PRO A 157 -14.50 -3.07 -10.40
CA PRO A 157 -14.64 -2.70 -9.00
C PRO A 157 -15.93 -3.25 -8.37
N ASP A 158 -17.05 -3.21 -9.07
CA ASP A 158 -18.36 -3.66 -8.56
C ASP A 158 -18.41 -5.17 -8.39
N ILE A 159 -17.87 -5.91 -9.38
CA ILE A 159 -17.76 -7.37 -9.30
C ILE A 159 -16.83 -7.75 -8.13
N THR A 160 -15.70 -7.06 -8.00
CA THR A 160 -14.74 -7.27 -6.91
C THR A 160 -15.38 -6.99 -5.55
N HIS A 161 -16.08 -5.87 -5.42
CA HIS A 161 -16.81 -5.50 -4.20
C HIS A 161 -17.80 -6.61 -3.77
N LYS A 162 -18.61 -7.10 -4.70
CA LYS A 162 -19.56 -8.20 -4.45
C LYS A 162 -18.85 -9.51 -4.11
N LYS A 163 -17.78 -9.87 -4.85
CA LYS A 163 -17.03 -11.12 -4.65
C LYS A 163 -16.41 -11.21 -3.27
N PHE A 164 -15.85 -10.11 -2.77
CA PHE A 164 -15.24 -10.04 -1.44
C PHE A 164 -16.22 -9.64 -0.32
N ARG A 165 -17.49 -9.31 -0.68
CA ARG A 165 -18.55 -8.89 0.27
C ARG A 165 -18.10 -7.69 1.11
N LEU A 166 -17.57 -6.68 0.42
CA LEU A 166 -17.09 -5.47 1.08
C LEU A 166 -18.26 -4.64 1.64
N PRO A 167 -18.02 -3.81 2.68
CA PRO A 167 -19.02 -2.88 3.19
C PRO A 167 -19.55 -1.95 2.09
N ALA A 168 -20.83 -1.66 2.07
CA ALA A 168 -21.48 -0.83 1.03
C ALA A 168 -20.90 0.59 0.90
N LYS A 169 -20.28 1.10 1.96
CA LYS A 169 -19.61 2.40 1.99
C LYS A 169 -18.22 2.39 1.37
N GLU A 170 -17.63 1.23 1.13
CA GLU A 170 -16.30 1.11 0.56
C GLU A 170 -16.35 1.01 -0.96
N GLU A 171 -15.42 1.71 -1.59
CA GLU A 171 -15.17 1.66 -3.03
C GLU A 171 -13.81 1.02 -3.30
N VAL A 172 -13.75 0.15 -4.30
CA VAL A 172 -12.52 -0.56 -4.69
C VAL A 172 -11.67 0.36 -5.56
N LEU A 173 -10.44 0.64 -5.12
CA LEU A 173 -9.47 1.36 -5.93
C LEU A 173 -8.72 0.41 -6.86
N MET A 174 -8.02 -0.57 -6.30
CA MET A 174 -7.10 -1.44 -7.04
C MET A 174 -6.65 -2.64 -6.21
N MET A 175 -5.88 -3.54 -6.82
CA MET A 175 -5.12 -4.55 -6.10
C MET A 175 -3.61 -4.30 -6.27
N LEU A 176 -2.86 -4.32 -5.16
CA LEU A 176 -1.40 -4.32 -5.16
C LEU A 176 -0.90 -5.73 -4.87
N TYR A 177 -0.23 -6.34 -5.85
CA TYR A 177 0.40 -7.64 -5.69
C TYR A 177 1.79 -7.46 -5.13
N ILE A 178 2.18 -8.32 -4.21
CA ILE A 178 3.47 -8.29 -3.53
C ILE A 178 4.04 -9.70 -3.45
N GLY A 179 5.32 -9.82 -3.72
CA GLY A 179 6.01 -11.11 -3.61
C GLY A 179 7.44 -11.06 -4.09
N TYR A 180 8.08 -12.21 -4.06
CA TYR A 180 9.38 -12.40 -4.65
C TYR A 180 9.22 -12.69 -6.15
N PRO A 181 10.04 -12.07 -7.01
CA PRO A 181 10.00 -12.40 -8.44
C PRO A 181 10.43 -13.87 -8.64
N ALA A 182 9.89 -14.52 -9.68
CA ALA A 182 10.42 -15.80 -10.15
C ALA A 182 11.81 -15.59 -10.77
N GLU A 183 12.62 -16.66 -10.83
CA GLU A 183 13.98 -16.59 -11.40
C GLU A 183 14.00 -16.11 -12.86
N ASP A 184 12.96 -16.44 -13.60
CA ASP A 184 12.74 -16.05 -14.99
C ASP A 184 11.77 -14.87 -15.15
N SER A 185 11.61 -14.06 -14.10
CA SER A 185 10.84 -12.82 -14.17
C SER A 185 11.61 -11.75 -14.93
N GLU A 186 11.00 -11.17 -15.94
CA GLU A 186 11.59 -10.14 -16.77
C GLU A 186 11.03 -8.76 -16.44
N ILE A 187 11.89 -7.73 -16.52
CA ILE A 187 11.48 -6.33 -16.42
C ILE A 187 10.96 -5.88 -17.79
N ASN A 188 9.76 -5.32 -17.81
CA ASN A 188 9.17 -4.82 -19.06
C ASN A 188 10.09 -3.73 -19.67
N PRO A 189 10.41 -3.78 -20.98
CA PRO A 189 11.26 -2.77 -21.65
C PRO A 189 10.72 -1.34 -21.57
N LEU A 190 9.44 -1.15 -21.27
CA LEU A 190 8.86 0.17 -21.03
C LEU A 190 9.22 0.74 -19.65
N HIS A 191 9.82 -0.06 -18.76
CA HIS A 191 10.17 0.38 -17.41
C HIS A 191 11.11 1.59 -17.41
N ASP A 192 12.10 1.59 -18.27
CA ASP A 192 13.10 2.66 -18.33
C ASP A 192 12.71 3.82 -19.26
N LYS A 193 11.57 3.70 -19.95
CA LYS A 193 11.11 4.78 -20.84
C LYS A 193 10.45 5.88 -20.04
N ARG A 194 11.01 7.07 -20.12
CA ARG A 194 10.49 8.29 -19.48
C ARG A 194 10.48 9.42 -20.51
N LYS A 195 9.51 10.28 -20.38
CA LYS A 195 9.52 11.58 -21.06
C LYS A 195 10.58 12.46 -20.46
N ASP A 196 11.07 13.41 -21.24
CA ASP A 196 11.94 14.47 -20.71
C ASP A 196 11.17 15.32 -19.68
N LEU A 197 11.89 15.84 -18.69
CA LEU A 197 11.27 16.69 -17.67
C LEU A 197 10.57 17.90 -18.26
N SER A 198 11.08 18.46 -19.35
CA SER A 198 10.48 19.59 -20.07
C SER A 198 9.10 19.31 -20.65
N GLU A 199 8.75 18.03 -20.87
CA GLU A 199 7.41 17.63 -21.33
C GLU A 199 6.38 17.57 -20.19
N THR A 200 6.84 17.49 -18.95
CA THR A 200 5.98 17.24 -17.76
C THR A 200 6.12 18.32 -16.70
N VAL A 201 7.08 19.22 -16.82
CA VAL A 201 7.37 20.30 -15.86
C VAL A 201 7.43 21.64 -16.59
N THR A 202 6.70 22.61 -16.06
CA THR A 202 6.74 24.01 -16.55
C THR A 202 7.01 24.91 -15.36
N PHE A 203 8.02 25.78 -15.52
CA PHE A 203 8.30 26.86 -14.55
C PHE A 203 7.48 28.10 -14.95
N ILE A 204 6.72 28.66 -14.02
CA ILE A 204 5.85 29.84 -14.19
C ILE A 204 6.20 30.94 -13.19
#